data_24a42ad4c53d643b0de6edb54b71a9a5
#
_entry.id   24a42ad4c53d643b0de6edb54b71a9a5
#
_cell.length_a   1.000
_cell.length_b   1.000
_cell.length_c   1.000
_cell.angle_alpha   90.00
_cell.angle_beta   90.00
_cell.angle_gamma   90.00
#
_symmetry.space_group_name_H-M   'P 1'
#
loop_
_entity.id
_entity.type
_entity.pdbx_description
1 polymer ?
#
loop_
_entity_poly.entity_id
_entity_poly.type
_entity_poly.pdbx_seq_one_letter_code
_entity_poly.pdbx_strand_id
1 'polypeptide(L)'
;MNIKKNLNIATILPYKENYTFTKASAASLWVYEFFKKSKYKKNNIIYGHTKLKDYLSKNYKNINLKNLKSKLKSTTNEYAEKLTKEINNNNFDIVEVHNRPLLLFKLINKIKSRFIFYFHNDPLSMKGSKTVKERLKILENVEKIIFVSEWVRGRFFIDIDQKLQTKTEVVYPSVNKQKKIRKDKNIIFVGRLNYSKGYDIFRDAVVKILDKFPIWRAYSIGDEDRRDIYINHPRHKELGFLNHKKTLNILNRSEIAVVPSRWEEPFGRTSLEATSVGSATIISNKGGLKETTNSAIVLKKLDSNELYLEIKKLITNNKKRKILQSSGRKNIKHLISENTKILDQIRESCVPFFNINFNKKKLKIINLYNQGQKLNHRLYNISLGKKFTNGFVRNGHDVLEISDRDFLRNNKSFSLIPKRNNFQTFLIDTFKNYNPDIVFFGH
;
A
#
# COMPACT_ATOMS: atom_id res chain seq x y z
N MET A 1 -25.22 10.23 -4.68
CA MET A 1 -24.76 9.53 -5.90
C MET A 1 -23.25 9.28 -5.74
N ASN A 2 -22.80 8.06 -5.48
CA ASN A 2 -21.38 7.74 -5.41
C ASN A 2 -20.82 7.66 -6.84
N ILE A 3 -20.29 8.76 -7.34
CA ILE A 3 -19.56 8.76 -8.62
C ILE A 3 -18.32 7.90 -8.46
N LYS A 4 -18.31 6.76 -9.13
CA LYS A 4 -17.22 5.79 -9.07
C LYS A 4 -16.00 6.39 -9.77
N LYS A 5 -15.02 6.87 -9.00
CA LYS A 5 -13.74 7.34 -9.55
C LYS A 5 -13.10 6.23 -10.38
N ASN A 6 -12.79 6.50 -11.63
CA ASN A 6 -12.06 5.55 -12.49
C ASN A 6 -10.59 5.99 -12.58
N LEU A 7 -9.79 5.63 -11.57
CA LEU A 7 -8.39 6.03 -11.47
C LEU A 7 -7.50 5.14 -12.34
N ASN A 8 -6.62 5.76 -13.11
CA ASN A 8 -5.53 5.10 -13.83
C ASN A 8 -4.26 5.16 -12.98
N ILE A 9 -3.67 4.02 -12.67
CA ILE A 9 -2.57 3.88 -11.73
C ILE A 9 -1.37 3.23 -12.41
N ALA A 10 -0.19 3.82 -12.23
CA ALA A 10 1.08 3.20 -12.54
C ALA A 10 1.78 2.77 -11.25
N THR A 11 1.96 1.49 -11.03
CA THR A 11 2.69 0.95 -9.87
C THR A 11 4.10 0.55 -10.28
N ILE A 12 5.12 1.17 -9.70
CA ILE A 12 6.54 0.99 -10.07
C ILE A 12 7.26 0.18 -8.99
N LEU A 13 7.71 -1.01 -9.33
CA LEU A 13 8.57 -1.84 -8.50
C LEU A 13 10.06 -1.48 -8.70
N PRO A 14 10.91 -1.71 -7.68
CA PRO A 14 12.36 -1.62 -7.85
C PRO A 14 12.85 -2.58 -8.94
N TYR A 15 13.84 -2.15 -9.72
CA TYR A 15 14.40 -2.96 -10.82
C TYR A 15 15.13 -4.24 -10.39
N LYS A 16 15.34 -4.46 -9.08
CA LYS A 16 15.90 -5.69 -8.50
C LYS A 16 14.85 -6.64 -7.92
N GLU A 17 13.57 -6.27 -7.99
CA GLU A 17 12.47 -7.05 -7.42
C GLU A 17 11.81 -7.91 -8.50
N ASN A 18 11.86 -9.23 -8.32
CA ASN A 18 11.22 -10.14 -9.26
C ASN A 18 9.70 -10.18 -9.04
N TYR A 19 8.94 -9.89 -10.08
CA TYR A 19 7.46 -9.98 -10.08
C TYR A 19 7.00 -11.25 -10.80
N THR A 20 7.36 -12.42 -10.25
CA THR A 20 7.18 -13.72 -10.88
C THR A 20 6.62 -14.76 -9.91
N PHE A 21 5.94 -15.80 -10.42
CA PHE A 21 5.42 -16.88 -9.59
C PHE A 21 6.53 -17.71 -8.91
N THR A 22 7.65 -17.89 -9.58
CA THR A 22 8.75 -18.74 -9.09
C THR A 22 9.61 -18.04 -8.06
N LYS A 23 9.94 -16.73 -8.24
CA LYS A 23 10.91 -16.01 -7.40
C LYS A 23 10.42 -14.62 -6.98
N ALA A 24 9.15 -14.50 -6.57
CA ALA A 24 8.63 -13.21 -6.12
C ALA A 24 9.34 -12.73 -4.85
N SER A 25 9.70 -11.46 -4.82
CA SER A 25 10.14 -10.77 -3.61
C SER A 25 8.96 -10.43 -2.69
N ALA A 26 9.24 -10.07 -1.44
CA ALA A 26 8.21 -9.67 -0.48
C ALA A 26 7.42 -8.43 -0.95
N ALA A 27 8.10 -7.44 -1.54
CA ALA A 27 7.45 -6.25 -2.09
C ALA A 27 6.59 -6.58 -3.31
N SER A 28 7.07 -7.45 -4.19
CA SER A 28 6.30 -7.91 -5.37
C SER A 28 5.06 -8.71 -4.98
N LEU A 29 5.15 -9.57 -3.97
CA LEU A 29 4.00 -10.28 -3.41
C LEU A 29 2.99 -9.32 -2.79
N TRP A 30 3.44 -8.29 -2.05
CA TRP A 30 2.58 -7.26 -1.49
C TRP A 30 1.79 -6.55 -2.62
N VAL A 31 2.49 -6.06 -3.64
CA VAL A 31 1.87 -5.39 -4.79
C VAL A 31 0.86 -6.32 -5.49
N TYR A 32 1.22 -7.57 -5.73
CA TYR A 32 0.33 -8.53 -6.39
C TYR A 32 -0.95 -8.83 -5.61
N GLU A 33 -0.84 -9.04 -4.30
CA GLU A 33 -1.99 -9.37 -3.45
C GLU A 33 -2.97 -8.20 -3.36
N PHE A 34 -2.47 -6.97 -3.17
CA PHE A 34 -3.28 -5.76 -3.18
C PHE A 34 -3.89 -5.50 -4.56
N PHE A 35 -3.10 -5.63 -5.63
CA PHE A 35 -3.58 -5.49 -6.99
C PHE A 35 -4.76 -6.41 -7.28
N LYS A 36 -4.69 -7.69 -6.92
CA LYS A 36 -5.77 -8.66 -7.17
C LYS A 36 -7.11 -8.25 -6.55
N LYS A 37 -7.09 -7.59 -5.40
CA LYS A 37 -8.27 -7.24 -4.60
C LYS A 37 -8.73 -5.81 -4.82
N SER A 38 -7.88 -4.95 -5.38
CA SER A 38 -8.20 -3.55 -5.68
C SER A 38 -9.33 -3.45 -6.71
N LYS A 39 -10.21 -2.48 -6.50
CA LYS A 39 -11.25 -2.12 -7.48
C LYS A 39 -10.66 -1.51 -8.75
N TYR A 40 -9.44 -0.98 -8.67
CA TYR A 40 -8.69 -0.38 -9.79
C TYR A 40 -7.83 -1.36 -10.57
N LYS A 41 -7.91 -2.67 -10.30
CA LYS A 41 -7.06 -3.70 -10.96
C LYS A 41 -7.07 -3.66 -12.49
N LYS A 42 -8.19 -3.22 -13.12
CA LYS A 42 -8.28 -3.11 -14.59
C LYS A 42 -7.48 -1.93 -15.15
N ASN A 43 -7.33 -0.87 -14.35
CA ASN A 43 -6.70 0.39 -14.72
C ASN A 43 -5.35 0.60 -14.03
N ASN A 44 -4.78 -0.45 -13.45
CA ASN A 44 -3.47 -0.41 -12.82
C ASN A 44 -2.47 -1.20 -13.68
N ILE A 45 -1.41 -0.53 -14.13
CA ILE A 45 -0.28 -1.14 -14.83
C ILE A 45 0.90 -1.22 -13.85
N ILE A 46 1.48 -2.41 -13.72
CA ILE A 46 2.61 -2.64 -12.84
C ILE A 46 3.88 -2.68 -13.68
N TYR A 47 4.82 -1.80 -13.38
CA TYR A 47 6.12 -1.70 -14.04
C TYR A 47 7.23 -2.27 -13.14
N GLY A 48 8.15 -3.01 -13.73
CA GLY A 48 9.30 -3.57 -13.04
C GLY A 48 10.35 -4.07 -14.01
N HIS A 49 11.40 -4.70 -13.49
CA HIS A 49 12.39 -5.39 -14.29
C HIS A 49 12.64 -6.78 -13.72
N THR A 50 12.42 -7.81 -14.50
CA THR A 50 12.76 -9.20 -14.18
C THR A 50 13.23 -9.93 -15.43
N LYS A 51 14.16 -10.88 -15.25
CA LYS A 51 14.64 -11.74 -16.33
C LYS A 51 13.71 -12.92 -16.61
N LEU A 52 12.91 -13.33 -15.63
CA LEU A 52 11.96 -14.42 -15.73
C LEU A 52 10.66 -13.93 -16.39
N LYS A 53 10.00 -14.80 -17.14
CA LYS A 53 8.78 -14.43 -17.91
C LYS A 53 7.47 -14.92 -17.28
N ASP A 54 7.52 -15.62 -16.13
CA ASP A 54 6.36 -16.17 -15.39
C ASP A 54 5.73 -15.10 -14.49
N TYR A 55 5.23 -14.01 -15.08
CA TYR A 55 4.71 -12.85 -14.36
C TYR A 55 3.49 -13.16 -13.51
N LEU A 56 3.40 -12.55 -12.33
CA LEU A 56 2.28 -12.71 -11.38
C LEU A 56 0.94 -12.19 -11.93
N SER A 57 0.94 -11.25 -12.87
CA SER A 57 -0.28 -10.73 -13.50
C SER A 57 -0.04 -10.32 -14.94
N LYS A 58 -1.14 -10.31 -15.74
CA LYS A 58 -1.13 -9.82 -17.13
C LYS A 58 -0.93 -8.31 -17.23
N ASN A 59 -1.20 -7.56 -16.16
CA ASN A 59 -1.02 -6.10 -16.11
C ASN A 59 0.44 -5.69 -15.83
N TYR A 60 1.35 -6.65 -15.77
CA TYR A 60 2.78 -6.36 -15.60
C TYR A 60 3.43 -6.02 -16.93
N LYS A 61 4.17 -4.91 -16.93
CA LYS A 61 4.98 -4.46 -18.06
C LYS A 61 6.46 -4.48 -17.67
N ASN A 62 7.21 -5.37 -18.29
CA ASN A 62 8.65 -5.50 -18.03
C ASN A 62 9.43 -4.39 -18.70
N ILE A 63 10.22 -3.65 -17.96
CA ILE A 63 11.15 -2.65 -18.47
C ILE A 63 12.49 -3.33 -18.71
N ASN A 64 12.80 -3.63 -19.96
CA ASN A 64 14.04 -4.28 -20.33
C ASN A 64 15.24 -3.34 -20.12
N LEU A 65 16.11 -3.66 -19.17
CA LEU A 65 17.36 -2.97 -18.94
C LEU A 65 18.48 -3.70 -19.70
N LYS A 66 19.25 -2.99 -20.49
CA LYS A 66 20.43 -3.55 -21.14
C LYS A 66 21.43 -3.88 -20.03
N ASN A 67 22.11 -5.01 -20.12
CA ASN A 67 23.23 -5.32 -19.21
C ASN A 67 24.31 -4.25 -19.45
N LEU A 68 24.33 -3.25 -18.57
CA LEU A 68 25.29 -2.16 -18.65
C LEU A 68 26.67 -2.67 -18.25
N LYS A 69 27.41 -3.18 -19.21
CA LYS A 69 28.88 -3.26 -19.12
C LYS A 69 29.55 -1.87 -19.29
N SER A 70 28.78 -0.85 -19.74
CA SER A 70 29.30 0.50 -19.89
C SER A 70 29.28 1.25 -18.55
N LYS A 71 30.44 1.71 -18.12
CA LYS A 71 30.67 2.47 -16.87
C LYS A 71 30.01 3.87 -16.83
N LEU A 72 29.32 4.31 -17.88
CA LEU A 72 28.87 5.69 -18.08
C LEU A 72 27.45 6.02 -17.59
N LYS A 73 26.53 5.06 -17.45
CA LYS A 73 25.17 5.34 -16.95
C LYS A 73 24.78 4.41 -15.81
N SER A 74 24.23 4.98 -14.72
CA SER A 74 23.73 4.15 -13.62
C SER A 74 22.43 3.43 -14.03
N THR A 75 22.25 2.18 -13.59
CA THR A 75 21.02 1.39 -13.82
C THR A 75 19.75 2.14 -13.38
N THR A 76 19.84 2.94 -12.31
CA THR A 76 18.70 3.76 -11.84
C THR A 76 18.34 4.85 -12.85
N ASN A 77 19.32 5.45 -13.54
CA ASN A 77 19.08 6.47 -14.56
C ASN A 77 18.41 5.85 -15.79
N GLU A 78 18.93 4.73 -16.30
CA GLU A 78 18.33 4.03 -17.44
C GLU A 78 16.89 3.59 -17.13
N TYR A 79 16.68 3.05 -15.95
CA TYR A 79 15.35 2.62 -15.52
C TYR A 79 14.38 3.81 -15.45
N ALA A 80 14.81 4.94 -14.87
CA ALA A 80 13.98 6.15 -14.78
C ALA A 80 13.65 6.72 -16.17
N GLU A 81 14.61 6.78 -17.10
CA GLU A 81 14.39 7.26 -18.47
C GLU A 81 13.35 6.42 -19.22
N LYS A 82 13.46 5.08 -19.16
CA LYS A 82 12.51 4.17 -19.79
C LYS A 82 11.13 4.26 -19.17
N LEU A 83 11.04 4.32 -17.83
CA LEU A 83 9.77 4.51 -17.12
C LEU A 83 9.10 5.83 -17.49
N THR A 84 9.87 6.92 -17.54
CA THR A 84 9.34 8.24 -17.92
C THR A 84 8.70 8.19 -19.30
N LYS A 85 9.37 7.58 -20.29
CA LYS A 85 8.83 7.42 -21.65
C LYS A 85 7.54 6.60 -21.64
N GLU A 86 7.52 5.48 -20.95
CA GLU A 86 6.36 4.59 -20.88
C GLU A 86 5.17 5.24 -20.15
N ILE A 87 5.41 5.95 -19.08
CA ILE A 87 4.35 6.57 -18.27
C ILE A 87 3.78 7.80 -18.96
N ASN A 88 4.62 8.64 -19.60
CA ASN A 88 4.15 9.83 -20.30
C ASN A 88 3.36 9.50 -21.59
N ASN A 89 3.52 8.31 -22.15
CA ASN A 89 2.70 7.83 -23.27
C ASN A 89 1.28 7.40 -22.82
N ASN A 90 1.02 7.39 -21.51
CA ASN A 90 -0.26 7.01 -20.93
C ASN A 90 -0.69 8.09 -19.91
N ASN A 91 -1.98 8.28 -19.75
CA ASN A 91 -2.52 9.23 -18.78
C ASN A 91 -2.77 8.51 -17.45
N PHE A 92 -1.84 8.62 -16.51
CA PHE A 92 -2.00 8.11 -15.14
C PHE A 92 -2.35 9.24 -14.17
N ASP A 93 -3.36 9.01 -13.35
CA ASP A 93 -3.74 9.91 -12.26
C ASP A 93 -2.74 9.82 -11.10
N ILE A 94 -2.28 8.58 -10.85
CA ILE A 94 -1.39 8.25 -9.74
C ILE A 94 -0.20 7.42 -10.23
N VAL A 95 0.99 7.77 -9.74
CA VAL A 95 2.20 6.99 -9.88
C VAL A 95 2.67 6.52 -8.49
N GLU A 96 2.61 5.22 -8.26
CA GLU A 96 3.06 4.57 -7.04
C GLU A 96 4.50 4.12 -7.18
N VAL A 97 5.41 4.58 -6.31
CA VAL A 97 6.82 4.20 -6.34
C VAL A 97 7.17 3.42 -5.08
N HIS A 98 7.64 2.19 -5.25
CA HIS A 98 7.99 1.31 -4.15
C HIS A 98 9.49 1.32 -3.86
N ASN A 99 9.86 1.60 -2.60
CA ASN A 99 11.16 1.28 -2.00
C ASN A 99 12.42 1.85 -2.70
N ARG A 100 12.32 2.94 -3.45
CA ARG A 100 13.48 3.54 -4.16
C ARG A 100 13.40 5.08 -4.17
N PRO A 101 13.80 5.77 -3.08
CA PRO A 101 13.76 7.24 -3.02
C PRO A 101 14.54 7.91 -4.16
N LEU A 102 15.72 7.39 -4.52
CA LEU A 102 16.49 7.95 -5.64
C LEU A 102 15.76 7.82 -6.99
N LEU A 103 14.95 6.78 -7.19
CA LEU A 103 14.13 6.65 -8.39
C LEU A 103 13.00 7.68 -8.37
N LEU A 104 12.32 7.84 -7.23
CA LEU A 104 11.28 8.86 -7.05
C LEU A 104 11.78 10.25 -7.48
N PHE A 105 12.94 10.70 -6.96
CA PHE A 105 13.51 12.00 -7.31
C PHE A 105 13.86 12.17 -8.79
N LYS A 106 14.07 11.08 -9.53
CA LYS A 106 14.29 11.15 -10.98
C LYS A 106 13.01 11.20 -11.79
N LEU A 107 11.88 10.79 -11.24
CA LEU A 107 10.59 10.73 -11.91
C LEU A 107 9.72 11.99 -11.66
N ILE A 108 9.77 12.56 -10.46
CA ILE A 108 8.90 13.65 -10.01
C ILE A 108 8.87 14.83 -11.00
N ASN A 109 10.04 15.28 -11.48
CA ASN A 109 10.13 16.44 -12.37
C ASN A 109 9.86 16.10 -13.85
N LYS A 110 9.64 14.83 -14.19
CA LYS A 110 9.51 14.36 -15.57
C LYS A 110 8.13 13.80 -15.89
N ILE A 111 7.31 13.56 -14.88
CA ILE A 111 5.99 12.95 -15.01
C ILE A 111 4.96 13.84 -14.33
N LYS A 112 3.92 14.24 -15.07
CA LYS A 112 2.82 15.08 -14.59
C LYS A 112 1.71 14.21 -13.98
N SER A 113 2.02 13.51 -12.90
CA SER A 113 1.06 12.68 -12.14
C SER A 113 1.26 12.93 -10.65
N ARG A 114 0.31 12.48 -9.83
CA ARG A 114 0.41 12.53 -8.38
C ARG A 114 1.20 11.33 -7.90
N PHE A 115 2.16 11.56 -7.00
CA PHE A 115 3.02 10.49 -6.51
C PHE A 115 2.58 10.00 -5.14
N ILE A 116 2.55 8.65 -4.97
CA ILE A 116 2.48 7.98 -3.68
C ILE A 116 3.76 7.17 -3.52
N PHE A 117 4.43 7.30 -2.38
CA PHE A 117 5.67 6.57 -2.12
C PHE A 117 5.49 5.51 -1.05
N TYR A 118 6.06 4.31 -1.27
CA TYR A 118 5.92 3.17 -0.36
C TYR A 118 7.26 2.77 0.24
N PHE A 119 7.32 2.68 1.57
CA PHE A 119 8.46 2.11 2.30
C PHE A 119 8.16 0.69 2.76
N HIS A 120 8.85 -0.29 2.17
CA HIS A 120 8.83 -1.69 2.58
C HIS A 120 10.01 -2.06 3.48
N ASN A 121 11.03 -1.22 3.58
CA ASN A 121 12.24 -1.40 4.38
C ASN A 121 12.48 -0.18 5.28
N ASP A 122 13.45 -0.29 6.20
CA ASP A 122 13.86 0.82 7.05
C ASP A 122 14.34 2.03 6.21
N PRO A 123 13.67 3.18 6.31
CA PRO A 123 14.04 4.39 5.57
C PRO A 123 15.49 4.84 5.81
N LEU A 124 16.01 4.66 7.02
CA LEU A 124 17.37 5.06 7.39
C LEU A 124 18.44 4.17 6.76
N SER A 125 18.08 2.99 6.27
CA SER A 125 18.98 2.08 5.57
C SER A 125 19.08 2.37 4.06
N MET A 126 18.21 3.21 3.49
CA MET A 126 18.10 3.40 2.03
C MET A 126 18.73 4.71 1.55
N LYS A 127 19.47 4.66 0.46
CA LYS A 127 19.99 5.87 -0.23
C LYS A 127 18.83 6.74 -0.70
N GLY A 128 18.87 8.03 -0.34
CA GLY A 128 17.83 9.02 -0.65
C GLY A 128 16.74 9.17 0.41
N SER A 129 16.91 8.52 1.59
CA SER A 129 16.07 8.74 2.77
C SER A 129 16.82 8.59 4.10
N LYS A 130 18.15 8.54 4.08
CA LYS A 130 18.97 8.40 5.30
C LYS A 130 18.95 9.64 6.16
N THR A 131 19.07 10.81 5.56
CA THR A 131 19.14 12.10 6.26
C THR A 131 17.75 12.70 6.44
N VAL A 132 17.59 13.58 7.44
CA VAL A 132 16.35 14.36 7.66
C VAL A 132 15.99 15.13 6.38
N LYS A 133 16.96 15.81 5.77
CA LYS A 133 16.76 16.59 4.53
C LYS A 133 16.20 15.73 3.38
N GLU A 134 16.71 14.52 3.19
CA GLU A 134 16.20 13.60 2.18
C GLU A 134 14.76 13.17 2.46
N ARG A 135 14.43 12.86 3.72
CA ARG A 135 13.06 12.47 4.12
C ARG A 135 12.07 13.61 4.00
N LEU A 136 12.43 14.84 4.40
CA LEU A 136 11.61 16.03 4.20
C LEU A 136 11.36 16.27 2.70
N LYS A 137 12.39 16.14 1.86
CA LYS A 137 12.23 16.25 0.41
C LYS A 137 11.24 15.23 -0.16
N ILE A 138 11.16 14.01 0.39
CA ILE A 138 10.13 13.04 0.00
C ILE A 138 8.74 13.57 0.38
N LEU A 139 8.54 14.02 1.65
CA LEU A 139 7.28 14.57 2.15
C LEU A 139 6.77 15.75 1.32
N GLU A 140 7.65 16.61 0.87
CA GLU A 140 7.30 17.79 0.05
C GLU A 140 6.78 17.39 -1.34
N ASN A 141 7.31 16.32 -1.91
CA ASN A 141 7.12 15.98 -3.32
C ASN A 141 6.12 14.84 -3.59
N VAL A 142 5.47 14.30 -2.57
CA VAL A 142 4.45 13.25 -2.75
C VAL A 142 3.14 13.63 -2.07
N GLU A 143 2.04 13.09 -2.59
CA GLU A 143 0.71 13.27 -1.99
C GLU A 143 0.59 12.48 -0.67
N LYS A 144 1.08 11.25 -0.67
CA LYS A 144 1.09 10.36 0.50
C LYS A 144 2.35 9.50 0.53
N ILE A 145 2.79 9.18 1.75
CA ILE A 145 3.78 8.13 2.01
C ILE A 145 3.08 6.98 2.71
N ILE A 146 3.27 5.77 2.23
CA ILE A 146 2.71 4.55 2.81
C ILE A 146 3.83 3.71 3.41
N PHE A 147 3.67 3.34 4.67
CA PHE A 147 4.58 2.48 5.41
C PHE A 147 3.95 1.10 5.63
N VAL A 148 4.78 0.06 5.66
CA VAL A 148 4.32 -1.32 5.91
C VAL A 148 4.10 -1.64 7.39
N SER A 149 4.51 -0.74 8.29
CA SER A 149 4.33 -0.87 9.74
C SER A 149 4.52 0.46 10.45
N GLU A 150 4.03 0.54 11.69
CA GLU A 150 4.28 1.69 12.57
C GLU A 150 5.78 1.81 12.90
N TRP A 151 6.47 0.67 13.03
CA TRP A 151 7.91 0.67 13.23
C TRP A 151 8.63 1.39 12.08
N VAL A 152 8.30 1.06 10.82
CA VAL A 152 8.91 1.74 9.65
C VAL A 152 8.55 3.23 9.63
N ARG A 153 7.30 3.59 9.97
CA ARG A 153 6.87 4.99 10.09
C ARG A 153 7.67 5.72 11.17
N GLY A 154 7.81 5.13 12.35
CA GLY A 154 8.61 5.69 13.44
C GLY A 154 10.07 5.91 13.04
N ARG A 155 10.68 4.96 12.31
CA ARG A 155 12.04 5.12 11.76
C ARG A 155 12.15 6.29 10.79
N PHE A 156 11.14 6.52 9.98
CA PHE A 156 11.11 7.65 9.05
C PHE A 156 11.05 8.99 9.78
N PHE A 157 10.33 9.07 10.91
CA PHE A 157 10.12 10.30 11.66
C PHE A 157 11.18 10.57 12.74
N ILE A 158 12.25 9.79 12.85
CA ILE A 158 13.38 10.13 13.72
C ILE A 158 13.91 11.53 13.31
N ASP A 159 13.98 12.45 14.27
CA ASP A 159 14.40 13.86 14.08
C ASP A 159 13.53 14.69 13.10
N ILE A 160 12.28 14.27 12.87
CA ILE A 160 11.28 15.01 12.06
C ILE A 160 10.05 15.33 12.92
N ASP A 161 9.46 16.51 12.75
CA ASP A 161 8.25 16.92 13.46
C ASP A 161 7.09 15.96 13.15
N GLN A 162 6.50 15.42 14.22
CA GLN A 162 5.38 14.48 14.15
C GLN A 162 4.11 15.11 13.51
N LYS A 163 3.97 16.44 13.51
CA LYS A 163 2.86 17.13 12.84
C LYS A 163 2.81 16.85 11.34
N LEU A 164 3.94 16.49 10.72
CA LEU A 164 4.02 16.15 9.31
C LEU A 164 3.48 14.74 8.99
N GLN A 165 3.06 13.95 9.97
CA GLN A 165 2.47 12.62 9.77
C GLN A 165 1.14 12.64 8.98
N THR A 166 0.47 13.76 8.85
CA THR A 166 -0.80 13.90 8.11
C THR A 166 -0.73 13.46 6.66
N LYS A 167 0.48 13.52 6.06
CA LYS A 167 0.75 12.99 4.70
C LYS A 167 1.09 11.49 4.68
N THR A 168 0.98 10.78 5.80
CA THR A 168 1.45 9.40 5.88
C THR A 168 0.37 8.45 6.36
N GLU A 169 0.45 7.21 5.88
CA GLU A 169 -0.47 6.14 6.26
C GLU A 169 0.30 4.84 6.48
N VAL A 170 -0.24 3.94 7.28
CA VAL A 170 0.28 2.59 7.44
C VAL A 170 -0.67 1.60 6.79
N VAL A 171 -0.18 0.88 5.79
CA VAL A 171 -0.91 -0.19 5.12
C VAL A 171 -0.13 -1.49 5.27
N TYR A 172 -0.55 -2.29 6.21
CA TYR A 172 0.15 -3.51 6.59
C TYR A 172 0.13 -4.58 5.49
N PRO A 173 1.25 -5.34 5.31
CA PRO A 173 1.21 -6.60 4.58
C PRO A 173 0.12 -7.50 5.14
N SER A 174 -0.61 -8.18 4.27
CA SER A 174 -1.87 -8.82 4.65
C SER A 174 -1.97 -10.23 4.07
N VAL A 175 -2.89 -11.01 4.59
CA VAL A 175 -3.12 -12.39 4.19
C VAL A 175 -4.57 -12.67 3.84
N ASN A 176 -4.81 -13.75 3.09
CA ASN A 176 -6.13 -14.32 2.91
C ASN A 176 -6.38 -15.41 3.97
N LYS A 177 -7.62 -15.55 4.42
CA LYS A 177 -8.00 -16.71 5.22
C LYS A 177 -7.73 -18.00 4.43
N GLN A 178 -7.07 -18.97 5.07
CA GLN A 178 -6.78 -20.27 4.48
C GLN A 178 -7.71 -21.34 5.06
N LYS A 179 -7.99 -22.38 4.29
CA LYS A 179 -8.72 -23.55 4.79
C LYS A 179 -7.96 -24.20 5.95
N LYS A 180 -8.69 -24.63 6.99
CA LYS A 180 -8.11 -25.39 8.09
C LYS A 180 -7.81 -26.79 7.60
N ILE A 181 -6.58 -27.24 7.85
CA ILE A 181 -6.16 -28.62 7.56
C ILE A 181 -5.60 -29.27 8.83
N ARG A 182 -5.49 -30.59 8.82
CA ARG A 182 -4.82 -31.33 9.88
C ARG A 182 -3.36 -30.92 9.93
N LYS A 183 -2.85 -30.68 11.13
CA LYS A 183 -1.44 -30.33 11.34
C LYS A 183 -0.62 -31.55 11.70
N ASP A 184 0.62 -31.53 11.22
CA ASP A 184 1.63 -32.53 11.52
C ASP A 184 2.53 -32.00 12.65
N LYS A 185 3.15 -32.89 13.42
CA LYS A 185 4.09 -32.52 14.50
C LYS A 185 5.40 -31.97 13.92
N ASN A 186 5.28 -30.84 13.24
CA ASN A 186 6.38 -30.16 12.56
C ASN A 186 6.69 -28.83 13.22
N ILE A 187 7.98 -28.51 13.29
CA ILE A 187 8.52 -27.20 13.65
C ILE A 187 9.13 -26.61 12.37
N ILE A 188 8.78 -25.37 12.04
CA ILE A 188 9.22 -24.79 10.78
C ILE A 188 9.89 -23.43 10.97
N PHE A 189 10.99 -23.23 10.24
CA PHE A 189 11.64 -21.96 9.99
C PHE A 189 11.47 -21.55 8.53
N VAL A 190 11.11 -20.29 8.27
CA VAL A 190 10.98 -19.74 6.90
C VAL A 190 11.69 -18.40 6.81
N GLY A 191 12.72 -18.33 5.98
CA GLY A 191 13.52 -17.12 5.79
C GLY A 191 14.89 -17.46 5.20
N ARG A 192 15.74 -16.45 5.00
CA ARG A 192 17.13 -16.70 4.62
C ARG A 192 17.85 -17.50 5.71
N LEU A 193 18.62 -18.51 5.31
CA LEU A 193 19.27 -19.45 6.23
C LEU A 193 20.60 -18.86 6.72
N ASN A 194 20.52 -17.69 7.39
CA ASN A 194 21.69 -16.94 7.84
C ASN A 194 21.55 -16.41 9.27
N TYR A 195 22.65 -15.87 9.80
CA TYR A 195 22.75 -15.33 11.14
C TYR A 195 21.76 -14.17 11.41
N SER A 196 21.55 -13.28 10.43
CA SER A 196 20.65 -12.14 10.61
C SER A 196 19.21 -12.55 10.85
N LYS A 197 18.78 -13.68 10.28
CA LYS A 197 17.44 -14.27 10.48
C LYS A 197 17.37 -15.21 11.70
N GLY A 198 18.47 -15.38 12.42
CA GLY A 198 18.55 -16.23 13.61
C GLY A 198 18.50 -17.72 13.29
N TYR A 199 18.97 -18.12 12.11
CA TYR A 199 18.93 -19.53 11.73
C TYR A 199 19.86 -20.40 12.60
N ASP A 200 20.96 -19.86 13.12
CA ASP A 200 21.80 -20.48 14.14
C ASP A 200 21.07 -20.69 15.46
N ILE A 201 20.29 -19.71 15.93
CA ILE A 201 19.43 -19.86 17.14
C ILE A 201 18.42 -20.99 16.93
N PHE A 202 17.80 -21.03 15.73
CA PHE A 202 16.87 -22.11 15.39
C PHE A 202 17.58 -23.47 15.35
N ARG A 203 18.77 -23.57 14.71
CA ARG A 203 19.59 -24.80 14.65
C ARG A 203 19.83 -25.38 16.06
N ASP A 204 20.40 -24.55 16.93
CA ASP A 204 20.87 -25.01 18.24
C ASP A 204 19.69 -25.40 19.17
N ALA A 205 18.55 -24.72 19.02
CA ALA A 205 17.34 -25.08 19.77
C ALA A 205 16.65 -26.33 19.21
N VAL A 206 16.53 -26.42 17.87
CA VAL A 206 15.73 -27.47 17.24
C VAL A 206 16.42 -28.83 17.32
N VAL A 207 17.75 -28.90 17.23
CA VAL A 207 18.50 -30.16 17.40
C VAL A 207 18.19 -30.77 18.78
N LYS A 208 18.32 -29.98 19.87
CA LYS A 208 17.98 -30.42 21.23
C LYS A 208 16.51 -30.88 21.37
N ILE A 209 15.60 -30.23 20.63
CA ILE A 209 14.18 -30.64 20.62
C ILE A 209 13.99 -31.96 19.89
N LEU A 210 14.62 -32.13 18.76
CA LEU A 210 14.48 -33.36 17.98
C LEU A 210 15.07 -34.56 18.72
N ASP A 211 16.22 -34.42 19.42
CA ASP A 211 16.79 -35.46 20.25
C ASP A 211 15.83 -35.89 21.35
N LYS A 212 15.16 -34.95 22.00
CA LYS A 212 14.26 -35.23 23.13
C LYS A 212 12.88 -35.71 22.75
N PHE A 213 12.35 -35.29 21.55
CA PHE A 213 10.99 -35.59 21.13
C PHE A 213 10.95 -36.32 19.78
N PRO A 214 11.09 -37.67 19.74
CA PRO A 214 11.33 -38.42 18.52
C PRO A 214 10.21 -38.40 17.51
N ILE A 215 8.98 -38.06 17.89
CA ILE A 215 7.82 -37.96 16.99
C ILE A 215 7.72 -36.59 16.25
N TRP A 216 8.59 -35.63 16.61
CA TRP A 216 8.63 -34.31 15.97
C TRP A 216 9.65 -34.29 14.84
N ARG A 217 9.36 -33.47 13.84
CA ARG A 217 10.23 -33.19 12.69
C ARG A 217 10.44 -31.68 12.58
N ALA A 218 11.50 -31.28 11.91
CA ALA A 218 11.76 -29.88 11.62
C ALA A 218 12.01 -29.64 10.14
N TYR A 219 11.60 -28.47 9.69
CA TYR A 219 11.77 -28.02 8.31
C TYR A 219 12.36 -26.62 8.27
N SER A 220 13.25 -26.37 7.31
CA SER A 220 13.75 -25.05 6.97
C SER A 220 13.44 -24.75 5.51
N ILE A 221 12.84 -23.57 5.25
CA ILE A 221 12.52 -23.08 3.90
C ILE A 221 13.25 -21.77 3.68
N GLY A 222 14.03 -21.71 2.62
CA GLY A 222 14.83 -20.59 2.21
C GLY A 222 16.15 -21.01 1.65
N ASP A 223 16.93 -20.03 1.23
CA ASP A 223 18.29 -20.21 0.72
C ASP A 223 19.23 -19.12 1.26
N GLU A 224 20.50 -19.34 1.11
CA GLU A 224 21.56 -18.36 1.36
C GLU A 224 22.80 -18.80 0.55
N ASP A 225 23.21 -17.94 -0.38
CA ASP A 225 24.36 -18.24 -1.27
C ASP A 225 25.70 -18.32 -0.52
N ARG A 226 25.84 -17.57 0.60
CA ARG A 226 27.02 -17.54 1.45
C ARG A 226 26.76 -18.25 2.77
N ARG A 227 26.50 -19.53 2.68
CA ARG A 227 25.98 -20.31 3.78
C ARG A 227 27.10 -20.94 4.59
N ASP A 228 27.05 -20.73 5.92
CA ASP A 228 27.94 -21.30 6.94
C ASP A 228 27.19 -22.05 8.05
N ILE A 229 25.84 -22.04 8.03
CA ILE A 229 25.00 -22.65 9.06
C ILE A 229 24.23 -23.82 8.48
N TYR A 230 24.44 -25.02 9.03
CA TYR A 230 23.80 -26.26 8.63
C TYR A 230 23.17 -26.95 9.83
N ILE A 231 22.06 -27.67 9.62
CA ILE A 231 21.43 -28.53 10.63
C ILE A 231 21.58 -29.98 10.19
N ASN A 232 22.49 -30.69 10.84
CA ASN A 232 22.71 -32.11 10.61
C ASN A 232 21.92 -32.94 11.63
N HIS A 233 20.69 -33.32 11.26
CA HIS A 233 19.85 -34.20 12.09
C HIS A 233 18.89 -35.00 11.23
N PRO A 234 18.69 -36.31 11.45
CA PRO A 234 17.90 -37.20 10.55
C PRO A 234 16.42 -36.80 10.45
N ARG A 235 15.88 -36.09 11.44
CA ARG A 235 14.50 -35.60 11.42
C ARG A 235 14.36 -34.10 11.06
N HIS A 236 15.44 -33.47 10.61
CA HIS A 236 15.41 -32.16 10.01
C HIS A 236 15.53 -32.25 8.48
N LYS A 237 14.78 -31.46 7.74
CA LYS A 237 14.89 -31.37 6.29
C LYS A 237 14.90 -29.91 5.83
N GLU A 238 15.90 -29.55 5.07
CA GLU A 238 15.94 -28.33 4.33
C GLU A 238 15.26 -28.49 2.98
N LEU A 239 14.36 -27.58 2.66
CA LEU A 239 13.53 -27.64 1.46
C LEU A 239 13.98 -26.61 0.39
N GLY A 240 15.06 -25.87 0.67
CA GLY A 240 15.53 -24.82 -0.21
C GLY A 240 14.52 -23.68 -0.40
N PHE A 241 14.70 -22.89 -1.44
CA PHE A 241 13.74 -21.86 -1.81
C PHE A 241 12.48 -22.49 -2.41
N LEU A 242 11.33 -22.14 -1.84
CA LEU A 242 10.02 -22.53 -2.34
C LEU A 242 9.21 -21.31 -2.75
N ASN A 243 8.35 -21.44 -3.76
CA ASN A 243 7.39 -20.40 -4.08
C ASN A 243 6.38 -20.18 -2.94
N HIS A 244 5.78 -19.01 -2.90
CA HIS A 244 4.88 -18.59 -1.81
C HIS A 244 3.74 -19.57 -1.52
N LYS A 245 3.12 -20.14 -2.57
CA LYS A 245 2.01 -21.10 -2.40
C LYS A 245 2.47 -22.40 -1.71
N LYS A 246 3.62 -22.94 -2.10
CA LYS A 246 4.20 -24.14 -1.47
C LYS A 246 4.60 -23.85 -0.02
N THR A 247 5.24 -22.71 0.24
CA THR A 247 5.60 -22.27 1.59
C THR A 247 4.39 -22.17 2.50
N LEU A 248 3.31 -21.50 2.07
CA LEU A 248 2.07 -21.40 2.84
C LEU A 248 1.44 -22.78 3.13
N ASN A 249 1.51 -23.71 2.20
CA ASN A 249 0.96 -25.07 2.41
C ASN A 249 1.73 -25.81 3.52
N ILE A 250 3.06 -25.71 3.54
CA ILE A 250 3.89 -26.34 4.57
C ILE A 250 3.68 -25.65 5.93
N LEU A 251 3.62 -24.32 5.97
CA LEU A 251 3.24 -23.58 7.17
C LEU A 251 1.88 -24.03 7.71
N ASN A 252 0.88 -24.19 6.85
CA ASN A 252 -0.45 -24.61 7.25
C ASN A 252 -0.47 -26.03 7.86
N ARG A 253 0.45 -26.92 7.42
CA ARG A 253 0.63 -28.24 8.01
C ARG A 253 1.45 -28.26 9.30
N SER A 254 2.22 -27.22 9.58
CA SER A 254 3.14 -27.20 10.72
C SER A 254 2.45 -26.74 12.01
N GLU A 255 2.70 -27.47 13.11
CA GLU A 255 2.16 -27.13 14.43
C GLU A 255 2.81 -25.88 15.05
N ILE A 256 4.13 -25.73 14.87
CA ILE A 256 4.93 -24.65 15.45
C ILE A 256 5.72 -23.96 14.34
N ALA A 257 5.72 -22.63 14.34
CA ALA A 257 6.55 -21.82 13.47
C ALA A 257 7.46 -20.89 14.29
N VAL A 258 8.69 -20.65 13.81
CA VAL A 258 9.70 -19.89 14.53
C VAL A 258 10.28 -18.79 13.64
N VAL A 259 10.31 -17.56 14.15
CA VAL A 259 10.87 -16.37 13.47
C VAL A 259 11.80 -15.64 14.44
N PRO A 260 13.02 -16.16 14.69
CA PRO A 260 13.95 -15.65 15.72
C PRO A 260 14.92 -14.62 15.15
N SER A 261 14.43 -13.67 14.34
CA SER A 261 15.24 -12.70 13.63
C SER A 261 16.03 -11.81 14.58
N ARG A 262 17.34 -11.62 14.30
CA ARG A 262 18.17 -10.57 14.91
C ARG A 262 18.02 -9.25 14.17
N TRP A 263 17.68 -9.33 12.89
CA TRP A 263 17.47 -8.16 12.06
C TRP A 263 16.17 -7.45 12.46
N GLU A 264 16.21 -6.14 12.48
CA GLU A 264 15.02 -5.31 12.67
C GLU A 264 14.09 -5.49 11.46
N GLU A 265 13.12 -6.38 11.61
CA GLU A 265 12.18 -6.68 10.53
C GLU A 265 11.29 -5.46 10.25
N PRO A 266 11.18 -4.99 9.01
CA PRO A 266 10.25 -3.91 8.69
C PRO A 266 8.79 -4.24 9.06
N PHE A 267 8.41 -5.53 8.95
CA PHE A 267 7.11 -6.03 9.38
C PHE A 267 7.19 -7.49 9.86
N GLY A 268 7.67 -8.41 9.02
CA GLY A 268 7.74 -9.83 9.36
C GLY A 268 6.60 -10.65 8.75
N ARG A 269 6.49 -10.64 7.45
CA ARG A 269 5.43 -11.33 6.70
C ARG A 269 5.27 -12.81 7.07
N THR A 270 6.37 -13.53 7.28
CA THR A 270 6.37 -14.94 7.71
C THR A 270 5.61 -15.17 9.02
N SER A 271 5.77 -14.27 9.99
CA SER A 271 5.05 -14.34 11.27
C SER A 271 3.54 -14.22 11.09
N LEU A 272 3.08 -13.25 10.29
CA LEU A 272 1.68 -13.08 9.95
C LEU A 272 1.11 -14.31 9.23
N GLU A 273 1.83 -14.82 8.24
CA GLU A 273 1.43 -16.00 7.46
C GLU A 273 1.31 -17.24 8.34
N ALA A 274 2.34 -17.53 9.15
CA ALA A 274 2.34 -18.66 10.07
C ALA A 274 1.19 -18.63 11.07
N THR A 275 0.96 -17.44 11.67
CA THR A 275 -0.12 -17.27 12.64
C THR A 275 -1.49 -17.41 12.00
N SER A 276 -1.69 -16.82 10.82
CA SER A 276 -2.96 -16.84 10.09
C SER A 276 -3.39 -18.25 9.66
N VAL A 277 -2.44 -19.12 9.36
CA VAL A 277 -2.71 -20.53 9.08
C VAL A 277 -2.81 -21.40 10.34
N GLY A 278 -2.68 -20.79 11.53
CA GLY A 278 -2.81 -21.44 12.82
C GLY A 278 -1.60 -22.26 13.21
N SER A 279 -0.38 -21.88 12.87
CA SER A 279 0.80 -22.38 13.53
C SER A 279 0.98 -21.65 14.88
N ALA A 280 1.34 -22.37 15.95
CA ALA A 280 1.74 -21.73 17.18
C ALA A 280 3.09 -21.05 16.94
N THR A 281 3.08 -19.71 16.89
CA THR A 281 4.21 -18.94 16.38
C THR A 281 5.04 -18.37 17.52
N ILE A 282 6.37 -18.50 17.41
CA ILE A 282 7.36 -17.89 18.30
C ILE A 282 8.13 -16.85 17.49
N ILE A 283 8.23 -15.62 18.00
CA ILE A 283 8.90 -14.51 17.32
C ILE A 283 9.91 -13.83 18.23
N SER A 284 10.91 -13.20 17.65
CA SER A 284 11.76 -12.24 18.38
C SER A 284 11.07 -10.88 18.54
N ASN A 285 11.60 -10.05 19.44
CA ASN A 285 11.14 -8.68 19.64
C ASN A 285 11.97 -7.70 18.78
N LYS A 286 11.89 -7.83 17.44
CA LYS A 286 12.70 -7.05 16.50
C LYS A 286 11.84 -6.34 15.44
N GLY A 287 12.03 -5.03 15.34
CA GLY A 287 11.31 -4.21 14.35
C GLY A 287 9.80 -4.29 14.47
N GLY A 288 9.12 -4.41 13.34
CA GLY A 288 7.66 -4.54 13.23
C GLY A 288 7.09 -5.93 13.50
N LEU A 289 7.88 -6.92 13.97
CA LEU A 289 7.38 -8.28 14.19
C LEU A 289 6.17 -8.34 15.15
N LYS A 290 6.16 -7.54 16.21
CA LYS A 290 5.01 -7.48 17.13
C LYS A 290 3.73 -6.95 16.51
N GLU A 291 3.84 -6.21 15.40
CA GLU A 291 2.68 -5.67 14.72
C GLU A 291 1.93 -6.73 13.90
N THR A 292 2.58 -7.86 13.62
CA THR A 292 2.04 -8.91 12.75
C THR A 292 0.87 -9.65 13.38
N THR A 293 0.91 -9.89 14.69
CA THR A 293 -0.08 -10.70 15.39
C THR A 293 -0.06 -10.48 16.89
N ASN A 294 -1.21 -10.64 17.53
CA ASN A 294 -1.33 -10.69 19.00
C ASN A 294 -1.32 -12.14 19.52
N SER A 295 -1.19 -13.14 18.63
CA SER A 295 -1.28 -14.57 18.97
C SER A 295 0.04 -15.30 18.74
N ALA A 296 1.16 -14.66 19.10
CA ALA A 296 2.49 -15.28 19.08
C ALA A 296 3.17 -15.17 20.46
N ILE A 297 4.11 -16.06 20.72
CA ILE A 297 5.03 -15.94 21.84
C ILE A 297 6.18 -15.05 21.42
N VAL A 298 6.42 -13.98 22.17
CA VAL A 298 7.57 -13.10 21.96
C VAL A 298 8.69 -13.55 22.87
N LEU A 299 9.85 -13.90 22.31
CA LEU A 299 11.03 -14.28 23.07
C LEU A 299 11.49 -13.12 23.97
N LYS A 300 11.73 -13.39 25.23
CA LYS A 300 12.28 -12.44 26.21
C LYS A 300 13.77 -12.20 25.95
N LYS A 301 14.51 -13.28 25.69
CA LYS A 301 15.90 -13.27 25.27
C LYS A 301 16.04 -13.91 23.91
N LEU A 302 16.88 -13.35 23.06
CA LEU A 302 17.11 -13.86 21.72
C LEU A 302 18.31 -14.80 21.70
N ASP A 303 18.12 -15.96 22.31
CA ASP A 303 19.11 -17.04 22.34
C ASP A 303 18.46 -18.41 22.13
N SER A 304 19.31 -19.42 21.90
CA SER A 304 18.85 -20.77 21.59
C SER A 304 18.25 -21.51 22.80
N ASN A 305 18.61 -21.15 24.02
CA ASN A 305 18.07 -21.78 25.21
C ASN A 305 16.63 -21.29 25.49
N GLU A 306 16.38 -19.98 25.39
CA GLU A 306 15.03 -19.44 25.50
C GLU A 306 14.11 -20.01 24.41
N LEU A 307 14.62 -20.06 23.16
CA LEU A 307 13.85 -20.66 22.08
C LEU A 307 13.55 -22.14 22.30
N TYR A 308 14.54 -22.93 22.78
CA TYR A 308 14.34 -24.32 23.17
C TYR A 308 13.26 -24.47 24.23
N LEU A 309 13.28 -23.66 25.27
CA LEU A 309 12.32 -23.70 26.36
C LEU A 309 10.89 -23.40 25.87
N GLU A 310 10.72 -22.38 25.04
CA GLU A 310 9.40 -22.03 24.51
C GLU A 310 8.86 -23.07 23.52
N ILE A 311 9.71 -23.67 22.67
CA ILE A 311 9.31 -24.80 21.82
C ILE A 311 8.91 -26.01 22.69
N LYS A 312 9.72 -26.36 23.70
CA LYS A 312 9.44 -27.45 24.64
C LYS A 312 8.09 -27.25 25.32
N LYS A 313 7.80 -26.03 25.84
CA LYS A 313 6.51 -25.69 26.48
C LYS A 313 5.34 -25.90 25.51
N LEU A 314 5.49 -25.53 24.23
CA LEU A 314 4.45 -25.75 23.23
C LEU A 314 4.27 -27.23 22.87
N ILE A 315 5.33 -28.04 22.91
CA ILE A 315 5.26 -29.48 22.67
C ILE A 315 4.56 -30.20 23.82
N THR A 316 4.96 -29.92 25.07
CA THR A 316 4.44 -30.59 26.25
C THR A 316 3.05 -30.09 26.67
N ASN A 317 2.73 -28.85 26.44
CA ASN A 317 1.41 -28.26 26.72
C ASN A 317 0.55 -28.11 25.45
N ASN A 318 -0.12 -29.21 25.09
CA ASN A 318 -1.01 -29.24 23.93
C ASN A 318 -2.16 -28.21 24.03
N LYS A 319 -2.70 -27.95 25.23
CA LYS A 319 -3.78 -26.96 25.45
C LYS A 319 -3.30 -25.56 25.08
N LYS A 320 -2.13 -25.13 25.58
CA LYS A 320 -1.52 -23.83 25.26
C LYS A 320 -1.26 -23.69 23.76
N ARG A 321 -0.69 -24.74 23.13
CA ARG A 321 -0.42 -24.75 21.70
C ARG A 321 -1.70 -24.57 20.87
N LYS A 322 -2.76 -25.34 21.18
CA LYS A 322 -4.05 -25.25 20.48
C LYS A 322 -4.75 -23.88 20.66
N ILE A 323 -4.62 -23.27 21.84
CA ILE A 323 -5.15 -21.91 22.09
C ILE A 323 -4.46 -20.91 21.15
N LEU A 324 -3.13 -20.92 21.04
CA LEU A 324 -2.40 -20.03 20.15
C LEU A 324 -2.77 -20.28 18.67
N GLN A 325 -2.88 -21.54 18.26
CA GLN A 325 -3.27 -21.91 16.90
C GLN A 325 -4.68 -21.41 16.53
N SER A 326 -5.62 -21.60 17.42
CA SER A 326 -7.02 -21.18 17.21
C SER A 326 -7.16 -19.66 17.25
N SER A 327 -6.52 -19.01 18.22
CA SER A 327 -6.50 -17.56 18.35
C SER A 327 -5.89 -16.89 17.11
N GLY A 328 -4.72 -17.35 16.65
CA GLY A 328 -4.06 -16.80 15.47
C GLY A 328 -4.91 -16.91 14.21
N ARG A 329 -5.63 -18.02 14.05
CA ARG A 329 -6.51 -18.25 12.91
C ARG A 329 -7.82 -17.44 13.00
N LYS A 330 -8.38 -17.29 14.19
CA LYS A 330 -9.62 -16.55 14.43
C LYS A 330 -9.41 -15.03 14.33
N ASN A 331 -8.32 -14.55 14.93
CA ASN A 331 -8.03 -13.14 15.10
C ASN A 331 -6.89 -12.69 14.16
N ILE A 332 -7.08 -12.91 12.85
CA ILE A 332 -6.12 -12.44 11.85
C ILE A 332 -6.12 -10.91 11.85
N LYS A 333 -5.01 -10.30 12.24
CA LYS A 333 -4.89 -8.86 12.44
C LYS A 333 -4.93 -8.07 11.12
N HIS A 334 -4.43 -8.64 10.03
CA HIS A 334 -4.30 -7.95 8.75
C HIS A 334 -4.87 -8.79 7.61
N LEU A 335 -6.11 -8.51 7.23
CA LEU A 335 -6.78 -9.17 6.10
C LEU A 335 -6.63 -8.35 4.82
N ILE A 336 -6.31 -9.03 3.73
CA ILE A 336 -6.07 -8.38 2.44
C ILE A 336 -7.32 -7.64 1.90
N SER A 337 -8.52 -8.14 2.18
CA SER A 337 -9.77 -7.51 1.77
C SER A 337 -10.01 -6.16 2.45
N GLU A 338 -9.61 -6.02 3.71
CA GLU A 338 -9.77 -4.80 4.51
C GLU A 338 -8.71 -3.76 4.14
N ASN A 339 -7.43 -4.18 4.18
CA ASN A 339 -6.33 -3.26 3.88
C ASN A 339 -6.31 -2.80 2.43
N THR A 340 -6.85 -3.60 1.48
CA THR A 340 -7.01 -3.14 0.10
C THR A 340 -8.07 -2.04 -0.02
N LYS A 341 -9.16 -2.12 0.74
CA LYS A 341 -10.16 -1.03 0.77
C LYS A 341 -9.56 0.27 1.29
N ILE A 342 -8.77 0.18 2.38
CA ILE A 342 -8.04 1.33 2.93
C ILE A 342 -7.10 1.93 1.88
N LEU A 343 -6.32 1.08 1.20
CA LEU A 343 -5.42 1.53 0.15
C LEU A 343 -6.16 2.22 -1.01
N ASP A 344 -7.29 1.66 -1.44
CA ASP A 344 -8.09 2.27 -2.50
C ASP A 344 -8.70 3.62 -2.08
N GLN A 345 -9.09 3.79 -0.81
CA GLN A 345 -9.54 5.07 -0.24
C GLN A 345 -8.40 6.10 -0.19
N ILE A 346 -7.18 5.67 0.18
CA ILE A 346 -5.99 6.54 0.14
C ILE A 346 -5.73 7.02 -1.29
N ARG A 347 -5.78 6.15 -2.28
CA ARG A 347 -5.66 6.51 -3.70
C ARG A 347 -6.68 7.55 -4.12
N GLU A 348 -7.92 7.38 -3.70
CA GLU A 348 -9.00 8.34 -3.99
C GLU A 348 -8.78 9.70 -3.34
N SER A 349 -8.25 9.72 -2.12
CA SER A 349 -7.98 10.98 -1.41
C SER A 349 -6.85 11.78 -2.04
N CYS A 350 -5.93 11.12 -2.77
CA CYS A 350 -4.85 11.77 -3.48
C CYS A 350 -5.30 12.52 -4.74
N VAL A 351 -6.46 12.18 -5.30
CA VAL A 351 -6.96 12.81 -6.53
C VAL A 351 -8.17 13.68 -6.18
N PRO A 352 -8.07 15.02 -6.34
CA PRO A 352 -9.17 15.92 -6.08
C PRO A 352 -10.42 15.52 -6.87
N PHE A 353 -11.58 15.75 -6.30
CA PHE A 353 -12.86 15.43 -6.92
C PHE A 353 -13.00 16.06 -8.33
N PHE A 354 -12.38 17.23 -8.54
CA PHE A 354 -12.45 17.99 -9.79
C PHE A 354 -11.46 17.56 -10.88
N ASN A 355 -10.49 16.66 -10.59
CA ASN A 355 -9.61 16.04 -11.60
C ASN A 355 -10.10 14.67 -12.06
N ILE A 356 -11.32 14.31 -11.72
CA ILE A 356 -11.97 13.17 -12.35
C ILE A 356 -12.20 13.60 -13.79
N ASN A 357 -11.53 12.93 -14.74
CA ASN A 357 -11.86 13.03 -16.15
C ASN A 357 -13.34 12.64 -16.31
N PHE A 358 -14.24 13.57 -16.16
CA PHE A 358 -15.50 13.53 -16.85
C PHE A 358 -15.10 13.60 -18.33
N ASN A 359 -14.98 12.47 -19.00
CA ASN A 359 -14.64 12.33 -20.42
C ASN A 359 -14.93 13.64 -21.15
N LYS A 360 -13.97 14.51 -21.32
CA LYS A 360 -14.00 15.85 -21.94
C LYS A 360 -15.39 16.45 -22.30
N LYS A 361 -16.47 15.98 -21.64
CA LYS A 361 -17.81 16.47 -21.88
C LYS A 361 -17.92 17.84 -21.24
N LYS A 362 -18.03 18.82 -22.07
CA LYS A 362 -18.35 20.19 -21.66
C LYS A 362 -19.66 20.13 -20.89
N LEU A 363 -19.65 20.47 -19.59
CA LEU A 363 -20.85 20.45 -18.76
C LEU A 363 -21.58 21.79 -18.86
N LYS A 364 -22.89 21.74 -18.83
CA LYS A 364 -23.76 22.90 -18.65
C LYS A 364 -24.04 23.08 -17.16
N ILE A 365 -23.56 24.18 -16.59
CA ILE A 365 -23.65 24.45 -15.15
C ILE A 365 -24.49 25.69 -14.90
N ILE A 366 -25.49 25.61 -14.05
CA ILE A 366 -26.15 26.80 -13.50
C ILE A 366 -25.49 27.11 -12.17
N ASN A 367 -24.91 28.31 -12.06
CA ASN A 367 -24.37 28.85 -10.81
C ASN A 367 -25.33 29.92 -10.27
N LEU A 368 -26.12 29.52 -9.25
CA LEU A 368 -27.12 30.35 -8.62
C LEU A 368 -26.56 30.94 -7.33
N TYR A 369 -26.35 32.23 -7.29
CA TYR A 369 -25.82 32.95 -6.12
C TYR A 369 -26.18 34.44 -6.15
N ASN A 370 -26.08 35.10 -4.99
CA ASN A 370 -26.29 36.53 -4.90
C ASN A 370 -25.12 37.27 -5.55
N GLN A 371 -25.34 37.86 -6.71
CA GLN A 371 -24.31 38.61 -7.43
C GLN A 371 -24.09 40.03 -6.87
N GLY A 372 -25.11 40.59 -6.19
CA GLY A 372 -25.02 41.90 -5.58
C GLY A 372 -24.72 43.04 -6.57
N GLN A 373 -25.40 43.04 -7.73
CA GLN A 373 -25.20 44.02 -8.81
C GLN A 373 -25.35 45.48 -8.36
N LYS A 374 -26.02 45.76 -7.25
CA LYS A 374 -26.06 47.08 -6.60
C LYS A 374 -24.91 47.31 -5.62
N LEU A 375 -24.05 46.31 -5.41
CA LEU A 375 -22.86 46.50 -4.62
C LEU A 375 -21.72 46.98 -5.50
N ASN A 376 -20.76 47.68 -4.87
CA ASN A 376 -19.54 48.14 -5.49
C ASN A 376 -18.89 47.02 -6.36
N HIS A 377 -18.44 47.34 -7.57
CA HIS A 377 -17.77 46.43 -8.51
C HIS A 377 -16.70 45.52 -7.89
N ARG A 378 -16.00 46.05 -6.89
CA ARG A 378 -14.99 45.29 -6.15
C ARG A 378 -15.59 44.06 -5.45
N LEU A 379 -16.73 44.22 -4.77
CA LEU A 379 -17.39 43.12 -4.04
C LEU A 379 -17.94 42.07 -4.97
N TYR A 380 -18.47 42.48 -6.13
CA TYR A 380 -18.92 41.53 -7.16
C TYR A 380 -17.76 40.64 -7.67
N ASN A 381 -16.63 41.23 -8.04
CA ASN A 381 -15.51 40.50 -8.64
C ASN A 381 -14.75 39.62 -7.64
N ILE A 382 -14.81 39.91 -6.35
CA ILE A 382 -14.18 39.07 -5.31
C ILE A 382 -15.13 38.08 -4.66
N SER A 383 -16.42 38.11 -5.04
CA SER A 383 -17.42 37.19 -4.47
C SER A 383 -17.07 35.72 -4.70
N LEU A 384 -17.42 34.90 -3.74
CA LEU A 384 -17.16 33.47 -3.84
C LEU A 384 -17.88 32.84 -5.04
N GLY A 385 -19.12 33.26 -5.30
CA GLY A 385 -19.89 32.81 -6.46
C GLY A 385 -19.20 33.13 -7.80
N LYS A 386 -18.62 34.33 -7.95
CA LYS A 386 -17.86 34.70 -9.16
C LYS A 386 -16.57 33.91 -9.32
N LYS A 387 -15.92 33.60 -8.22
CA LYS A 387 -14.73 32.70 -8.24
C LYS A 387 -15.09 31.30 -8.73
N PHE A 388 -16.25 30.76 -8.32
CA PHE A 388 -16.74 29.47 -8.83
C PHE A 388 -17.05 29.53 -10.31
N THR A 389 -17.78 30.56 -10.80
CA THR A 389 -18.02 30.75 -12.24
C THR A 389 -16.71 30.75 -13.02
N ASN A 390 -15.75 31.59 -12.59
CA ASN A 390 -14.45 31.69 -13.26
C ASN A 390 -13.70 30.34 -13.25
N GLY A 391 -13.79 29.57 -12.16
CA GLY A 391 -13.23 28.23 -12.06
C GLY A 391 -13.86 27.26 -13.06
N PHE A 392 -15.18 27.25 -13.16
CA PHE A 392 -15.90 26.38 -14.10
C PHE A 392 -15.61 26.74 -15.57
N VAL A 393 -15.64 28.02 -15.92
CA VAL A 393 -15.32 28.51 -17.27
C VAL A 393 -13.88 28.16 -17.65
N ARG A 394 -12.90 28.36 -16.76
CA ARG A 394 -11.48 27.99 -17.01
C ARG A 394 -11.29 26.50 -17.22
N ASN A 395 -12.16 25.66 -16.65
CA ASN A 395 -12.16 24.22 -16.88
C ASN A 395 -12.94 23.80 -18.14
N GLY A 396 -13.43 24.76 -18.93
CA GLY A 396 -14.04 24.53 -20.23
C GLY A 396 -15.55 24.19 -20.18
N HIS A 397 -16.22 24.48 -19.06
CA HIS A 397 -17.66 24.27 -18.90
C HIS A 397 -18.49 25.48 -19.36
N ASP A 398 -19.73 25.24 -19.80
CA ASP A 398 -20.72 26.31 -20.03
C ASP A 398 -21.36 26.67 -18.70
N VAL A 399 -21.32 27.95 -18.35
CA VAL A 399 -21.87 28.40 -17.05
C VAL A 399 -22.90 29.50 -17.27
N LEU A 400 -24.11 29.25 -16.78
CA LEU A 400 -25.17 30.23 -16.68
C LEU A 400 -25.23 30.75 -15.23
N GLU A 401 -24.98 32.05 -15.06
CA GLU A 401 -25.09 32.69 -13.77
C GLU A 401 -26.51 33.22 -13.53
N ILE A 402 -27.10 32.93 -12.36
CA ILE A 402 -28.40 33.41 -11.94
C ILE A 402 -28.27 34.02 -10.55
N SER A 403 -28.78 35.24 -10.38
CA SER A 403 -28.87 35.92 -9.09
C SER A 403 -30.33 36.01 -8.64
N ASP A 404 -30.66 35.36 -7.54
CA ASP A 404 -31.99 35.40 -6.94
C ASP A 404 -32.39 36.82 -6.50
N ARG A 405 -31.50 37.50 -5.81
CA ARG A 405 -31.74 38.85 -5.30
C ARG A 405 -31.83 39.88 -6.39
N ASP A 406 -31.01 39.80 -7.42
CA ASP A 406 -31.04 40.77 -8.50
C ASP A 406 -32.29 40.58 -9.37
N PHE A 407 -32.71 39.32 -9.60
CA PHE A 407 -33.98 39.02 -10.24
C PHE A 407 -35.17 39.61 -9.48
N LEU A 408 -35.25 39.39 -8.16
CA LEU A 408 -36.32 39.96 -7.31
C LEU A 408 -36.30 41.49 -7.23
N ARG A 409 -35.14 42.10 -7.35
CA ARG A 409 -34.99 43.58 -7.33
C ARG A 409 -35.37 44.23 -8.65
N ASN A 410 -35.02 43.59 -9.77
CA ASN A 410 -35.24 44.14 -11.10
C ASN A 410 -36.70 44.00 -11.56
N ASN A 411 -37.41 42.94 -11.09
CA ASN A 411 -38.81 42.70 -11.40
C ASN A 411 -39.73 43.48 -10.42
N LYS A 412 -39.55 44.77 -10.32
CA LYS A 412 -40.49 45.69 -9.64
C LYS A 412 -41.69 45.95 -10.53
N SER A 413 -42.59 44.97 -10.73
CA SER A 413 -43.85 45.23 -11.39
C SER A 413 -44.96 45.50 -10.36
N PHE A 414 -45.91 46.34 -10.70
CA PHE A 414 -47.12 46.65 -9.95
C PHE A 414 -48.15 45.50 -9.92
N SER A 415 -47.75 44.26 -10.19
CA SER A 415 -48.67 43.14 -10.28
C SER A 415 -48.93 42.50 -8.91
N LEU A 416 -50.20 42.10 -8.69
CA LEU A 416 -50.71 41.41 -7.51
C LEU A 416 -50.18 39.98 -7.31
N ILE A 417 -49.33 39.51 -8.20
CA ILE A 417 -48.71 38.15 -8.13
C ILE A 417 -47.48 38.17 -7.24
N PRO A 418 -47.37 37.25 -6.25
CA PRO A 418 -46.20 37.22 -5.37
C PRO A 418 -44.91 37.05 -6.18
N LYS A 419 -43.93 37.96 -5.97
CA LYS A 419 -42.60 37.94 -6.64
C LYS A 419 -41.86 36.59 -6.56
N ARG A 420 -42.17 35.82 -5.53
CA ARG A 420 -41.57 34.49 -5.31
C ARG A 420 -42.03 33.49 -6.36
N ASN A 421 -43.29 33.51 -6.77
CA ASN A 421 -43.81 32.59 -7.77
C ASN A 421 -43.21 32.87 -9.16
N ASN A 422 -42.97 34.14 -9.51
CA ASN A 422 -42.35 34.52 -10.77
C ASN A 422 -40.91 34.02 -10.87
N PHE A 423 -40.15 34.03 -9.76
CA PHE A 423 -38.78 33.52 -9.76
C PHE A 423 -38.75 31.99 -9.86
N GLN A 424 -39.70 31.29 -9.23
CA GLN A 424 -39.80 29.84 -9.34
C GLN A 424 -40.13 29.42 -10.78
N THR A 425 -41.09 30.09 -11.41
CA THR A 425 -41.43 29.82 -12.80
C THR A 425 -40.26 30.08 -13.72
N PHE A 426 -39.54 31.22 -13.55
CA PHE A 426 -38.34 31.53 -14.29
C PHE A 426 -37.24 30.46 -14.14
N LEU A 427 -37.02 29.94 -12.91
CA LEU A 427 -36.04 28.87 -12.68
C LEU A 427 -36.45 27.56 -13.37
N ILE A 428 -37.70 27.18 -13.27
CA ILE A 428 -38.21 25.97 -13.89
C ILE A 428 -38.06 26.04 -15.42
N ASP A 429 -38.42 27.15 -16.02
CA ASP A 429 -38.29 27.35 -17.46
C ASP A 429 -36.82 27.40 -17.89
N THR A 430 -35.99 28.04 -17.09
CA THR A 430 -34.54 28.05 -17.32
C THR A 430 -33.96 26.65 -17.26
N PHE A 431 -34.34 25.83 -16.28
CA PHE A 431 -33.87 24.45 -16.16
C PHE A 431 -34.32 23.58 -17.34
N LYS A 432 -35.57 23.76 -17.79
CA LYS A 432 -36.11 23.05 -18.97
C LYS A 432 -35.37 23.43 -20.25
N ASN A 433 -35.13 24.72 -20.48
CA ASN A 433 -34.55 25.24 -21.72
C ASN A 433 -33.02 25.05 -21.74
N TYR A 434 -32.32 25.30 -20.66
CA TYR A 434 -30.87 25.17 -20.59
C TYR A 434 -30.43 23.74 -20.42
N ASN A 435 -31.25 22.89 -19.80
CA ASN A 435 -30.99 21.49 -19.49
C ASN A 435 -29.59 21.30 -18.82
N PRO A 436 -29.39 21.81 -17.59
CA PRO A 436 -28.09 21.79 -16.93
C PRO A 436 -27.72 20.37 -16.51
N ASP A 437 -26.41 20.04 -16.62
CA ASP A 437 -25.83 18.84 -16.01
C ASP A 437 -25.64 19.01 -14.50
N ILE A 438 -25.40 20.26 -14.02
CA ILE A 438 -25.19 20.58 -12.60
C ILE A 438 -25.86 21.92 -12.28
N VAL A 439 -26.50 22.00 -11.11
CA VAL A 439 -26.96 23.25 -10.50
C VAL A 439 -26.16 23.47 -9.22
N PHE A 440 -25.42 24.56 -9.14
CA PHE A 440 -24.60 24.94 -8.00
C PHE A 440 -25.26 26.12 -7.26
N PHE A 441 -25.53 25.93 -5.96
CA PHE A 441 -26.08 26.98 -5.11
C PHE A 441 -24.98 27.58 -4.25
N GLY A 442 -24.65 28.83 -4.45
CA GLY A 442 -23.74 29.62 -3.63
C GLY A 442 -24.53 30.47 -2.62
N HIS A 443 -24.14 30.40 -1.36
CA HIS A 443 -24.70 31.23 -0.28
C HIS A 443 -23.88 32.49 -0.08
#